data_79f9b97c39aee2caa8c511d42397670f
#
_entry.id   79f9b97c39aee2caa8c511d42397670f
#
_cell.length_a   1.000
_cell.length_b   1.000
_cell.length_c   1.000
_cell.angle_alpha   90.00
_cell.angle_beta   90.00
_cell.angle_gamma   90.00
#
_symmetry.space_group_name_H-M   'P 1'
#
loop_
_entity.id
_entity.type
_entity.pdbx_description
1 polymer ?
#
loop_
_entity_poly.entity_id
_entity_poly.type
_entity_poly.pdbx_seq_one_letter_code
_entity_poly.pdbx_strand_id
1 'polypeptide(L)'
;YFYAVADLKYNLVIVASAEEESSGANGLNSMLPIIPPIDVAIVGEPTLMNLAVAEKGLVVFDAVVEGTPSHAAHPNTDNAIYNTIEVLQWFQDFKFEKTSESLGDVKMTVTQINAGNQHNVVPAHVNLVIDVRVNDAYSNEEIAQILKEKSPCTTITPRSLRLNSSSISKEHDLVKAGIAIGRS
;
A
#
# COMPACT_ATOMS: atom_id res chain seq x y z
N TYR A 1 9.81 -31.64 -14.86
CA TYR A 1 9.67 -31.33 -16.28
C TYR A 1 10.87 -30.51 -16.79
N PHE A 2 11.17 -29.37 -16.22
CA PHE A 2 12.24 -28.47 -16.71
C PHE A 2 13.66 -29.08 -16.62
N TYR A 3 13.93 -29.93 -15.63
CA TYR A 3 15.20 -30.63 -15.51
C TYR A 3 15.42 -31.70 -16.63
N ALA A 4 14.34 -32.11 -17.31
CA ALA A 4 14.40 -33.08 -18.39
C ALA A 4 14.48 -32.44 -19.79
N VAL A 5 14.37 -31.10 -19.88
CA VAL A 5 14.45 -30.36 -21.14
C VAL A 5 15.87 -29.86 -21.29
N ALA A 6 16.63 -30.46 -22.19
CA ALA A 6 17.91 -29.94 -22.68
C ALA A 6 17.64 -28.74 -23.61
N ASP A 7 18.52 -27.75 -23.62
CA ASP A 7 18.49 -26.57 -24.50
C ASP A 7 17.38 -25.55 -24.21
N LEU A 8 17.16 -25.20 -22.93
CA LEU A 8 16.39 -24.00 -22.57
C LEU A 8 17.13 -22.73 -23.04
N LYS A 9 16.41 -21.84 -23.72
CA LYS A 9 16.95 -20.54 -24.17
C LYS A 9 17.18 -19.57 -23.03
N TYR A 10 16.61 -19.85 -21.86
CA TYR A 10 16.61 -19.00 -20.66
C TYR A 10 17.06 -19.80 -19.45
N ASN A 11 17.69 -19.14 -18.51
CA ASN A 11 17.91 -19.68 -17.17
C ASN A 11 16.61 -19.63 -16.40
N LEU A 12 16.26 -20.70 -15.70
CA LEU A 12 15.10 -20.76 -14.82
C LEU A 12 15.55 -20.77 -13.38
N VAL A 13 15.12 -19.77 -12.61
CA VAL A 13 15.33 -19.68 -11.16
C VAL A 13 14.00 -19.86 -10.48
N ILE A 14 13.90 -20.83 -9.57
CA ILE A 14 12.71 -21.05 -8.74
C ILE A 14 13.06 -20.60 -7.33
N VAL A 15 12.29 -19.68 -6.80
CA VAL A 15 12.45 -19.17 -5.43
C VAL A 15 11.19 -19.51 -4.63
N ALA A 16 11.38 -20.22 -3.50
CA ALA A 16 10.34 -20.44 -2.50
C ALA A 16 10.72 -19.62 -1.26
N SER A 17 10.01 -18.52 -1.04
CA SER A 17 10.27 -17.63 0.09
C SER A 17 9.21 -17.77 1.18
N ALA A 18 9.58 -17.45 2.42
CA ALA A 18 8.65 -17.30 3.54
C ALA A 18 8.25 -15.82 3.73
N GLU A 19 7.42 -15.53 4.73
CA GLU A 19 7.03 -14.19 5.16
C GLU A 19 6.33 -13.32 4.10
N GLU A 20 5.69 -13.94 3.08
CA GLU A 20 4.99 -13.19 2.03
C GLU A 20 3.84 -12.38 2.65
N GLU A 21 2.95 -13.01 3.42
CA GLU A 21 1.76 -12.42 4.04
C GLU A 21 2.05 -11.27 5.02
N SER A 22 3.24 -11.26 5.59
CA SER A 22 3.70 -10.20 6.50
C SER A 22 4.61 -9.17 5.82
N SER A 23 4.93 -9.35 4.52
CA SER A 23 5.93 -8.56 3.79
C SER A 23 7.26 -8.47 4.55
N GLY A 24 7.66 -9.56 5.21
CA GLY A 24 8.80 -9.63 6.12
C GLY A 24 10.15 -9.45 5.42
N ALA A 25 11.12 -8.94 6.14
CA ALA A 25 12.47 -8.68 5.62
C ALA A 25 13.26 -9.98 5.31
N ASN A 26 12.89 -11.09 5.97
CA ASN A 26 13.51 -12.41 5.77
C ASN A 26 12.86 -13.23 4.64
N GLY A 27 11.85 -12.68 3.97
CA GLY A 27 11.22 -13.28 2.80
C GLY A 27 12.06 -13.09 1.53
N LEU A 28 11.44 -12.75 0.41
CA LEU A 28 12.11 -12.61 -0.89
C LEU A 28 13.31 -11.64 -0.85
N ASN A 29 13.23 -10.55 -0.07
CA ASN A 29 14.31 -9.58 0.05
C ASN A 29 15.63 -10.20 0.53
N SER A 30 15.59 -11.23 1.37
CA SER A 30 16.78 -11.93 1.85
C SER A 30 17.44 -12.80 0.76
N MET A 31 16.67 -13.16 -0.26
CA MET A 31 17.13 -14.02 -1.37
C MET A 31 17.71 -13.21 -2.53
N LEU A 32 17.28 -11.95 -2.72
CA LEU A 32 17.73 -11.11 -3.85
C LEU A 32 19.26 -11.00 -3.99
N PRO A 33 20.05 -10.88 -2.92
CA PRO A 33 21.52 -10.84 -3.03
C PRO A 33 22.17 -12.17 -3.42
N ILE A 34 21.44 -13.30 -3.34
CA ILE A 34 21.99 -14.65 -3.53
C ILE A 34 21.61 -15.21 -4.91
N ILE A 35 20.50 -14.76 -5.47
CA ILE A 35 20.07 -15.19 -6.79
C ILE A 35 20.74 -14.36 -7.89
N PRO A 36 20.92 -14.91 -9.11
CA PRO A 36 21.47 -14.15 -10.23
C PRO A 36 20.53 -12.99 -10.61
N PRO A 37 21.02 -11.99 -11.39
CA PRO A 37 20.17 -10.95 -11.96
C PRO A 37 18.96 -11.55 -12.68
N ILE A 38 17.80 -10.92 -12.46
CA ILE A 38 16.50 -11.37 -12.99
C ILE A 38 16.06 -10.40 -14.07
N ASP A 39 15.83 -10.93 -15.30
CA ASP A 39 15.27 -10.12 -16.40
C ASP A 39 13.75 -9.99 -16.27
N VAL A 40 13.07 -11.08 -15.89
CA VAL A 40 11.62 -11.13 -15.69
C VAL A 40 11.27 -12.10 -14.56
N ALA A 41 10.13 -11.85 -13.90
CA ALA A 41 9.61 -12.73 -12.87
C ALA A 41 8.15 -13.08 -13.12
N ILE A 42 7.77 -14.31 -12.77
CA ILE A 42 6.37 -14.76 -12.70
C ILE A 42 6.07 -15.06 -11.24
N VAL A 43 5.08 -14.36 -10.69
CA VAL A 43 4.61 -14.56 -9.32
C VAL A 43 3.32 -15.36 -9.36
N GLY A 44 3.27 -16.47 -8.62
CA GLY A 44 2.10 -17.35 -8.57
C GLY A 44 1.10 -16.83 -7.54
N GLU A 45 -0.01 -16.25 -8.03
CA GLU A 45 -1.11 -15.74 -7.23
C GLU A 45 -2.46 -16.30 -7.72
N PRO A 46 -3.49 -16.38 -6.86
CA PRO A 46 -4.80 -16.92 -7.22
C PRO A 46 -5.62 -15.93 -8.07
N THR A 47 -5.20 -15.69 -9.30
CA THR A 47 -5.82 -14.72 -10.25
C THR A 47 -6.88 -15.33 -11.17
N LEU A 48 -7.36 -16.55 -10.87
CA LEU A 48 -8.24 -17.34 -11.76
C LEU A 48 -7.62 -17.56 -13.16
N MET A 49 -6.30 -17.68 -13.24
CA MET A 49 -5.50 -17.81 -14.48
C MET A 49 -5.52 -16.55 -15.36
N ASN A 50 -5.94 -15.40 -14.85
CA ASN A 50 -5.75 -14.12 -15.54
C ASN A 50 -4.33 -13.60 -15.29
N LEU A 51 -3.76 -12.91 -16.28
CA LEU A 51 -2.48 -12.25 -16.13
C LEU A 51 -2.67 -10.87 -15.45
N ALA A 52 -2.07 -10.70 -14.28
CA ALA A 52 -1.88 -9.39 -13.69
C ALA A 52 -0.56 -8.81 -14.23
N VAL A 53 -0.64 -7.67 -14.91
CA VAL A 53 0.52 -7.01 -15.55
C VAL A 53 0.90 -5.69 -14.87
N ALA A 54 0.12 -5.28 -13.88
CA ALA A 54 0.40 -4.10 -13.07
C ALA A 54 -0.24 -4.25 -11.69
N GLU A 55 0.41 -3.73 -10.67
CA GLU A 55 -0.06 -3.75 -9.29
C GLU A 55 0.21 -2.41 -8.61
N LYS A 56 -0.76 -1.95 -7.80
CA LYS A 56 -0.60 -0.75 -6.99
C LYS A 56 0.37 -0.99 -5.85
N GLY A 57 1.20 0.00 -5.56
CA GLY A 57 1.97 0.06 -4.34
C GLY A 57 1.07 0.22 -3.11
N LEU A 58 1.63 0.01 -1.94
CA LEU A 58 0.94 0.14 -0.65
C LEU A 58 1.76 0.97 0.32
N VAL A 59 1.11 1.99 0.88
CA VAL A 59 1.60 2.70 2.07
C VAL A 59 0.50 2.72 3.11
N VAL A 60 0.80 2.19 4.30
CA VAL A 60 -0.08 2.33 5.46
C VAL A 60 0.45 3.46 6.33
N PHE A 61 -0.43 4.38 6.70
CA PHE A 61 -0.10 5.50 7.58
C PHE A 61 -0.76 5.33 8.94
N ASP A 62 -0.03 5.71 9.98
CA ASP A 62 -0.57 6.02 11.29
C ASP A 62 -0.71 7.53 11.40
N ALA A 63 -1.89 8.01 11.82
CA ALA A 63 -2.16 9.42 12.01
C ALA A 63 -2.80 9.69 13.37
N VAL A 64 -2.56 10.90 13.88
CA VAL A 64 -3.08 11.35 15.17
C VAL A 64 -3.79 12.67 14.97
N VAL A 65 -4.97 12.78 15.58
CA VAL A 65 -5.70 14.03 15.76
C VAL A 65 -5.74 14.34 17.26
N GLU A 66 -5.16 15.46 17.66
CA GLU A 66 -5.08 15.86 19.06
C GLU A 66 -6.23 16.78 19.48
N GLY A 67 -6.44 16.87 20.78
CA GLY A 67 -7.35 17.78 21.46
C GLY A 67 -7.00 17.91 22.93
N THR A 68 -7.75 18.72 23.63
CA THR A 68 -7.53 18.95 25.07
C THR A 68 -8.36 17.96 25.90
N PRO A 69 -7.72 17.07 26.68
CA PRO A 69 -8.44 16.11 27.49
C PRO A 69 -9.17 16.83 28.64
N SER A 70 -10.37 16.36 28.98
CA SER A 70 -11.17 16.92 30.07
C SER A 70 -12.19 15.93 30.62
N HIS A 71 -12.78 16.24 31.79
CA HIS A 71 -13.98 15.54 32.24
C HIS A 71 -15.17 15.96 31.37
N ALA A 72 -16.01 15.00 30.94
CA ALA A 72 -17.11 15.24 30.01
C ALA A 72 -18.17 16.26 30.53
N ALA A 73 -18.26 16.46 31.85
CA ALA A 73 -19.16 17.46 32.46
C ALA A 73 -18.61 18.91 32.39
N HIS A 74 -17.35 19.10 31.98
CA HIS A 74 -16.74 20.42 31.88
C HIS A 74 -16.83 20.97 30.46
N PRO A 75 -16.91 22.31 30.28
CA PRO A 75 -16.81 22.92 28.96
C PRO A 75 -15.49 22.49 28.26
N ASN A 76 -15.61 22.09 27.03
CA ASN A 76 -14.45 21.73 26.17
C ASN A 76 -14.73 22.19 24.74
N THR A 77 -13.87 23.06 24.23
CA THR A 77 -13.95 23.60 22.85
C THR A 77 -12.93 22.96 21.92
N ASP A 78 -12.15 21.98 22.41
CA ASP A 78 -11.06 21.32 21.65
C ASP A 78 -11.09 19.81 21.95
N ASN A 79 -12.15 19.15 21.47
CA ASN A 79 -12.35 17.70 21.63
C ASN A 79 -11.75 16.95 20.45
N ALA A 80 -10.75 16.10 20.69
CA ALA A 80 -10.08 15.32 19.66
C ALA A 80 -11.05 14.49 18.79
N ILE A 81 -12.14 13.97 19.37
CA ILE A 81 -13.16 13.22 18.61
C ILE A 81 -13.90 14.16 17.65
N TYR A 82 -14.27 15.35 18.07
CA TYR A 82 -14.95 16.31 17.19
C TYR A 82 -14.02 16.91 16.15
N ASN A 83 -12.76 17.17 16.50
CA ASN A 83 -11.74 17.60 15.55
C ASN A 83 -11.52 16.55 14.44
N THR A 84 -11.72 15.26 14.74
CA THR A 84 -11.57 14.18 13.76
C THR A 84 -12.65 14.21 12.67
N ILE A 85 -13.80 14.85 12.87
CA ILE A 85 -14.86 14.95 11.85
C ILE A 85 -14.32 15.64 10.58
N GLU A 86 -13.65 16.78 10.73
CA GLU A 86 -13.05 17.52 9.60
C GLU A 86 -11.92 16.71 8.94
N VAL A 87 -11.13 15.99 9.73
CA VAL A 87 -10.06 15.13 9.22
C VAL A 87 -10.64 13.99 8.38
N LEU A 88 -11.67 13.30 8.85
CA LEU A 88 -12.33 12.23 8.10
C LEU A 88 -12.96 12.75 6.81
N GLN A 89 -13.61 13.92 6.86
CA GLN A 89 -14.18 14.56 5.67
C GLN A 89 -13.08 14.88 4.65
N TRP A 90 -11.95 15.42 5.12
CA TRP A 90 -10.81 15.68 4.27
C TRP A 90 -10.30 14.41 3.57
N PHE A 91 -10.12 13.29 4.29
CA PHE A 91 -9.70 12.01 3.70
C PHE A 91 -10.70 11.47 2.68
N GLN A 92 -11.98 11.70 2.88
CA GLN A 92 -13.04 11.29 1.96
C GLN A 92 -13.01 12.11 0.65
N ASP A 93 -12.76 13.40 0.74
CA ASP A 93 -12.87 14.35 -0.37
C ASP A 93 -11.57 14.55 -1.13
N PHE A 94 -10.42 14.34 -0.47
CA PHE A 94 -9.11 14.56 -1.10
C PHE A 94 -8.87 13.66 -2.30
N LYS A 95 -8.40 14.26 -3.39
CA LYS A 95 -8.03 13.56 -4.62
C LYS A 95 -6.59 13.88 -5.00
N PHE A 96 -5.86 12.84 -5.37
CA PHE A 96 -4.54 12.98 -5.97
C PHE A 96 -4.69 13.42 -7.43
N GLU A 97 -3.75 14.25 -7.91
CA GLU A 97 -3.85 14.90 -9.22
C GLU A 97 -3.50 13.97 -10.39
N LYS A 98 -2.54 13.05 -10.18
CA LYS A 98 -2.05 12.17 -11.26
C LYS A 98 -2.83 10.85 -11.27
N THR A 99 -3.38 10.51 -12.43
CA THR A 99 -4.05 9.23 -12.72
C THR A 99 -3.14 8.37 -13.58
N SER A 100 -3.09 7.08 -13.33
CA SER A 100 -2.39 6.10 -14.16
C SER A 100 -3.30 5.52 -15.24
N GLU A 101 -2.77 5.31 -16.41
CA GLU A 101 -3.48 4.65 -17.51
C GLU A 101 -3.79 3.18 -17.18
N SER A 102 -2.86 2.48 -16.53
CA SER A 102 -2.97 1.05 -16.20
C SER A 102 -3.63 0.80 -14.85
N LEU A 103 -3.35 1.65 -13.84
CA LEU A 103 -3.74 1.44 -12.45
C LEU A 103 -4.84 2.42 -11.96
N GLY A 104 -5.21 3.41 -12.78
CA GLY A 104 -6.21 4.42 -12.41
C GLY A 104 -5.74 5.34 -11.27
N ASP A 105 -6.66 5.84 -10.48
CA ASP A 105 -6.39 6.77 -9.39
C ASP A 105 -5.72 6.11 -8.18
N VAL A 106 -4.97 6.90 -7.41
CA VAL A 106 -4.55 6.53 -6.05
C VAL A 106 -5.81 6.35 -5.20
N LYS A 107 -5.90 5.23 -4.48
CA LYS A 107 -7.01 4.97 -3.55
C LYS A 107 -6.53 5.16 -2.13
N MET A 108 -7.20 6.02 -1.38
CA MET A 108 -6.93 6.29 0.02
C MET A 108 -8.16 5.97 0.86
N THR A 109 -7.97 5.23 1.95
CA THR A 109 -9.09 4.76 2.79
C THR A 109 -8.68 4.78 4.26
N VAL A 110 -9.43 5.47 5.10
CA VAL A 110 -9.31 5.33 6.56
C VAL A 110 -9.89 3.96 6.94
N THR A 111 -9.07 3.09 7.51
CA THR A 111 -9.44 1.71 7.83
C THR A 111 -9.65 1.46 9.32
N GLN A 112 -9.07 2.29 10.18
CA GLN A 112 -9.25 2.19 11.63
C GLN A 112 -9.36 3.58 12.25
N ILE A 113 -10.17 3.66 13.32
CA ILE A 113 -10.30 4.80 14.19
C ILE A 113 -10.40 4.32 15.64
N ASN A 114 -9.56 4.84 16.51
CA ASN A 114 -9.53 4.48 17.93
C ASN A 114 -9.41 5.73 18.81
N ALA A 115 -10.30 5.86 19.80
CA ALA A 115 -10.33 6.99 20.72
C ALA A 115 -10.95 6.61 22.06
N GLY A 116 -10.42 7.20 23.14
CA GLY A 116 -10.98 7.11 24.49
C GLY A 116 -10.98 5.70 25.09
N ASN A 117 -11.16 5.63 26.39
CA ASN A 117 -11.27 4.37 27.15
C ASN A 117 -12.20 4.48 28.36
N GLN A 118 -12.75 5.67 28.63
CA GLN A 118 -13.67 5.94 29.73
C GLN A 118 -14.84 6.81 29.26
N HIS A 119 -16.05 6.50 29.69
CA HIS A 119 -17.28 7.19 29.26
C HIS A 119 -17.37 8.66 29.70
N ASN A 120 -16.65 9.05 30.72
CA ASN A 120 -16.70 10.40 31.32
C ASN A 120 -15.42 11.22 31.06
N VAL A 121 -14.56 10.79 30.14
CA VAL A 121 -13.31 11.48 29.80
C VAL A 121 -13.30 11.81 28.30
N VAL A 122 -13.10 13.07 27.96
CA VAL A 122 -12.74 13.50 26.60
C VAL A 122 -11.30 13.12 26.35
N PRO A 123 -10.99 12.30 25.32
CA PRO A 123 -9.63 11.83 25.08
C PRO A 123 -8.71 12.94 24.57
N ALA A 124 -7.41 12.81 24.85
CA ALA A 124 -6.39 13.72 24.35
C ALA A 124 -6.13 13.57 22.85
N HIS A 125 -6.41 12.40 22.29
CA HIS A 125 -6.12 12.11 20.89
C HIS A 125 -7.05 11.02 20.31
N VAL A 126 -7.15 11.03 19.00
CA VAL A 126 -7.74 9.98 18.17
C VAL A 126 -6.64 9.42 17.26
N ASN A 127 -6.51 8.09 17.21
CA ASN A 127 -5.59 7.41 16.32
C ASN A 127 -6.34 6.89 15.10
N LEU A 128 -5.79 7.13 13.91
CA LEU A 128 -6.30 6.68 12.63
C LEU A 128 -5.27 5.78 11.93
N VAL A 129 -5.75 4.80 11.19
CA VAL A 129 -4.94 4.05 10.23
C VAL A 129 -5.50 4.28 8.84
N ILE A 130 -4.64 4.63 7.89
CA ILE A 130 -4.99 4.95 6.51
C ILE A 130 -4.25 4.01 5.57
N ASP A 131 -4.99 3.24 4.76
CA ASP A 131 -4.48 2.42 3.66
C ASP A 131 -4.45 3.26 2.38
N VAL A 132 -3.27 3.37 1.74
CA VAL A 132 -3.09 4.09 0.49
C VAL A 132 -2.54 3.17 -0.57
N ARG A 133 -3.33 2.94 -1.65
CA ARG A 133 -2.95 2.15 -2.81
C ARG A 133 -2.43 3.08 -3.90
N VAL A 134 -1.12 3.05 -4.09
CA VAL A 134 -0.37 4.01 -4.92
C VAL A 134 -0.28 3.52 -6.35
N ASN A 135 -0.61 4.36 -7.32
CA ASN A 135 -0.44 4.05 -8.74
C ASN A 135 1.01 4.34 -9.20
N ASP A 136 1.35 3.99 -10.43
CA ASP A 136 2.69 4.14 -11.00
C ASP A 136 3.04 5.57 -11.44
N ALA A 137 2.11 6.53 -11.29
CA ALA A 137 2.36 7.96 -11.52
C ALA A 137 2.97 8.68 -10.31
N TYR A 138 3.04 8.00 -9.14
CA TYR A 138 3.63 8.51 -7.90
C TYR A 138 4.61 7.51 -7.31
N SER A 139 5.66 8.00 -6.66
CA SER A 139 6.42 7.19 -5.70
C SER A 139 5.72 7.17 -4.34
N ASN A 140 6.07 6.20 -3.49
CA ASN A 140 5.55 6.14 -2.13
C ASN A 140 6.02 7.34 -1.29
N GLU A 141 7.22 7.85 -1.57
CA GLU A 141 7.81 9.04 -0.95
C GLU A 141 7.02 10.31 -1.32
N GLU A 142 6.63 10.48 -2.61
CA GLU A 142 5.78 11.60 -3.05
C GLU A 142 4.43 11.58 -2.33
N ILE A 143 3.79 10.41 -2.21
CA ILE A 143 2.53 10.26 -1.46
C ILE A 143 2.71 10.64 0.01
N ALA A 144 3.77 10.17 0.65
CA ALA A 144 4.06 10.49 2.05
C ALA A 144 4.28 12.00 2.25
N GLN A 145 4.99 12.65 1.34
CA GLN A 145 5.20 14.09 1.39
C GLN A 145 3.89 14.88 1.20
N ILE A 146 3.08 14.50 0.21
CA ILE A 146 1.77 15.14 -0.05
C ILE A 146 0.86 15.06 1.18
N LEU A 147 0.76 13.87 1.79
CA LEU A 147 -0.08 13.67 2.97
C LEU A 147 0.45 14.41 4.18
N LYS A 148 1.77 14.47 4.36
CA LYS A 148 2.40 15.24 5.43
C LYS A 148 2.13 16.73 5.32
N GLU A 149 2.08 17.27 4.10
CA GLU A 149 1.88 18.71 3.84
C GLU A 149 0.41 19.13 3.83
N LYS A 150 -0.47 18.24 3.33
CA LYS A 150 -1.86 18.61 3.04
C LYS A 150 -2.89 18.06 4.03
N SER A 151 -2.57 16.99 4.78
CA SER A 151 -3.54 16.44 5.72
C SER A 151 -3.74 17.34 6.94
N PRO A 152 -4.96 17.46 7.45
CA PRO A 152 -5.24 18.23 8.66
C PRO A 152 -4.94 17.45 9.96
N CYS A 153 -4.26 16.32 9.88
CA CYS A 153 -3.84 15.55 11.05
C CYS A 153 -2.78 16.32 11.86
N THR A 154 -2.75 16.15 13.17
CA THR A 154 -1.66 16.66 14.00
C THR A 154 -0.33 16.01 13.63
N THR A 155 -0.37 14.69 13.42
CA THR A 155 0.75 13.93 12.87
C THR A 155 0.25 12.88 11.88
N ILE A 156 1.05 12.57 10.85
CA ILE A 156 0.84 11.47 9.93
C ILE A 156 2.19 10.86 9.54
N THR A 157 2.34 9.55 9.70
CA THR A 157 3.61 8.86 9.53
C THR A 157 3.42 7.55 8.76
N PRO A 158 4.17 7.30 7.68
CA PRO A 158 4.11 6.04 6.98
C PRO A 158 4.80 4.92 7.79
N ARG A 159 4.21 3.72 7.82
CA ARG A 159 4.82 2.53 8.44
C ARG A 159 5.98 2.00 7.60
N SER A 160 5.84 2.03 6.28
CA SER A 160 6.85 1.58 5.32
C SER A 160 6.60 2.22 3.95
N LEU A 161 7.67 2.53 3.22
CA LEU A 161 7.64 3.04 1.85
C LEU A 161 8.12 2.00 0.82
N ARG A 162 8.35 0.74 1.24
CA ARG A 162 9.03 -0.28 0.42
C ARG A 162 8.17 -0.88 -0.70
N LEU A 163 6.86 -0.96 -0.52
CA LEU A 163 5.95 -1.62 -1.46
C LEU A 163 5.53 -0.65 -2.58
N ASN A 164 6.42 -0.43 -3.52
CA ASN A 164 6.13 0.40 -4.69
C ASN A 164 5.19 -0.30 -5.67
N SER A 165 4.51 0.49 -6.52
CA SER A 165 3.78 -0.04 -7.67
C SER A 165 4.72 -0.75 -8.63
N SER A 166 4.20 -1.76 -9.33
CA SER A 166 4.93 -2.49 -10.35
C SER A 166 4.11 -2.63 -11.63
N SER A 167 4.78 -2.70 -12.77
CA SER A 167 4.12 -2.95 -14.05
C SER A 167 5.08 -3.57 -15.06
N ILE A 168 4.51 -4.32 -16.01
CA ILE A 168 5.20 -4.84 -17.19
C ILE A 168 4.37 -4.47 -18.43
N SER A 169 5.05 -4.07 -19.51
CA SER A 169 4.38 -3.73 -20.75
C SER A 169 3.57 -4.91 -21.30
N LYS A 170 2.34 -4.66 -21.75
CA LYS A 170 1.52 -5.66 -22.45
C LYS A 170 2.17 -6.17 -23.75
N GLU A 171 3.07 -5.38 -24.32
CA GLU A 171 3.84 -5.73 -25.51
C GLU A 171 5.07 -6.60 -25.22
N HIS A 172 5.38 -6.84 -23.96
CA HIS A 172 6.49 -7.70 -23.56
C HIS A 172 6.23 -9.16 -23.99
N ASP A 173 7.25 -9.85 -24.49
CA ASP A 173 7.12 -11.21 -25.04
C ASP A 173 6.58 -12.22 -24.02
N LEU A 174 6.96 -12.08 -22.75
CA LEU A 174 6.43 -12.91 -21.66
C LEU A 174 4.91 -12.73 -21.50
N VAL A 175 4.41 -11.50 -21.59
CA VAL A 175 2.98 -11.19 -21.47
C VAL A 175 2.23 -11.75 -22.67
N LYS A 176 2.75 -11.56 -23.91
CA LYS A 176 2.18 -12.14 -25.12
C LYS A 176 2.12 -13.67 -25.07
N ALA A 177 3.19 -14.31 -24.60
CA ALA A 177 3.21 -15.76 -24.41
C ALA A 177 2.19 -16.21 -23.36
N GLY A 178 2.08 -15.50 -22.24
CA GLY A 178 1.11 -15.78 -21.19
C GLY A 178 -0.34 -15.65 -21.68
N ILE A 179 -0.66 -14.62 -22.47
CA ILE A 179 -1.99 -14.44 -23.08
C ILE A 179 -2.31 -15.61 -24.04
N ALA A 180 -1.32 -16.06 -24.82
CA ALA A 180 -1.52 -17.17 -25.76
C ALA A 180 -1.78 -18.51 -25.05
N ILE A 181 -1.27 -18.72 -23.84
CA ILE A 181 -1.41 -19.95 -23.06
C ILE A 181 -2.60 -19.86 -22.08
N GLY A 182 -2.89 -18.67 -21.58
CA GLY A 182 -3.92 -18.42 -20.60
C GLY A 182 -5.34 -18.47 -21.17
N ARG A 183 -6.33 -18.29 -20.30
CA ARG A 183 -7.71 -18.05 -20.72
C ARG A 183 -7.84 -16.59 -21.14
N SER A 184 -8.20 -16.39 -22.41
CA SER A 184 -8.61 -15.08 -22.93
C SER A 184 -10.01 -14.71 -22.44
#